data_f4bfb219187cc527f1628f2327fbd125
#
_entry.id   f4bfb219187cc527f1628f2327fbd125
#
_cell.length_a   1.000
_cell.length_b   1.000
_cell.length_c   1.000
_cell.angle_alpha   90.00
_cell.angle_beta   90.00
_cell.angle_gamma   90.00
#
_symmetry.space_group_name_H-M   'P 1'
#
loop_
_entity.id
_entity.type
_entity.pdbx_description
1 polymer ?
#
loop_
_entity_poly.entity_id
_entity_poly.type
_entity_poly.pdbx_seq_one_letter_code
_entity_poly.pdbx_strand_id
1 'polypeptide(L)'
;MLLQLLTQQEEDAEDDEWNVSMAAGTCLSLLAQTVGDDIVTAVIPFVEGNIKNHTSPESWHQREAAVMAFGSILDGPDPKVLAGLVAQALPTLIEMMQDPNVHVKDTAAWTLGRISDFLIDSIKPDVHLPPLVSALVFGLEDSTRIVGNCCWSLMNLAEQLGVQGEDDPLPPTSPLSPFYEHVVSALMRVTEKYA
;
A
#
# COMPACT_ATOMS: atom_id res chain seq x y z
N MET A 1 -18.78 -12.23 -6.52
CA MET A 1 -17.96 -13.26 -7.20
C MET A 1 -16.49 -12.82 -7.31
N LEU A 2 -16.13 -11.72 -7.99
CA LEU A 2 -14.73 -11.29 -8.14
C LEU A 2 -14.01 -11.06 -6.79
N LEU A 3 -14.61 -10.32 -5.88
CA LEU A 3 -14.05 -10.07 -4.53
C LEU A 3 -13.84 -11.36 -3.70
N GLN A 4 -14.62 -12.41 -3.94
CA GLN A 4 -14.42 -13.71 -3.31
C GLN A 4 -13.22 -14.48 -3.90
N LEU A 5 -12.83 -14.22 -5.14
CA LEU A 5 -11.63 -14.82 -5.72
C LEU A 5 -10.36 -14.24 -5.10
N LEU A 6 -10.42 -13.00 -4.58
CA LEU A 6 -9.30 -12.41 -3.84
C LEU A 6 -8.98 -13.17 -2.54
N THR A 7 -9.93 -13.92 -1.96
CA THR A 7 -9.68 -14.71 -0.75
C THR A 7 -9.15 -16.13 -1.04
N GLN A 8 -8.77 -16.41 -2.27
CA GLN A 8 -8.21 -17.70 -2.70
C GLN A 8 -6.69 -17.61 -2.90
N GLN A 9 -6.01 -17.04 -1.93
CA GLN A 9 -4.55 -17.02 -1.89
C GLN A 9 -4.03 -18.43 -1.54
N GLU A 10 -2.90 -18.80 -2.11
CA GLU A 10 -2.18 -20.04 -1.81
C GLU A 10 -1.03 -19.74 -0.86
N GLU A 11 -0.99 -20.39 0.32
CA GLU A 11 0.03 -20.15 1.35
C GLU A 11 1.45 -20.47 0.88
N ASP A 12 1.59 -21.49 0.04
CA ASP A 12 2.87 -22.03 -0.44
C ASP A 12 3.21 -21.59 -1.87
N ALA A 13 2.46 -20.63 -2.45
CA ALA A 13 2.77 -20.14 -3.80
C ALA A 13 4.16 -19.49 -3.83
N GLU A 14 5.00 -19.89 -4.79
CA GLU A 14 6.26 -19.20 -5.04
C GLU A 14 5.97 -17.74 -5.42
N ASP A 15 6.84 -16.82 -5.00
CA ASP A 15 6.62 -15.36 -5.10
C ASP A 15 6.27 -14.87 -6.52
N ASP A 16 6.66 -15.63 -7.55
CA ASP A 16 6.46 -15.30 -8.97
C ASP A 16 5.31 -16.08 -9.62
N GLU A 17 4.60 -16.93 -8.89
CA GLU A 17 3.55 -17.77 -9.48
C GLU A 17 2.22 -17.03 -9.59
N TRP A 18 1.75 -16.88 -10.84
CA TRP A 18 0.47 -16.25 -11.14
C TRP A 18 -0.71 -17.09 -10.65
N ASN A 19 -1.50 -16.57 -9.74
CA ASN A 19 -2.62 -17.27 -9.11
C ASN A 19 -3.97 -16.54 -9.30
N VAL A 20 -5.04 -17.18 -8.85
CA VAL A 20 -6.42 -16.69 -8.99
C VAL A 20 -6.63 -15.36 -8.28
N SER A 21 -6.04 -15.18 -7.09
CA SER A 21 -6.14 -13.93 -6.32
C SER A 21 -5.48 -12.76 -7.06
N MET A 22 -4.27 -12.95 -7.60
CA MET A 22 -3.57 -11.94 -8.39
C MET A 22 -4.34 -11.57 -9.67
N ALA A 23 -4.90 -12.58 -10.37
CA ALA A 23 -5.74 -12.35 -11.54
C ALA A 23 -7.00 -11.54 -11.18
N ALA A 24 -7.61 -11.82 -10.04
CA ALA A 24 -8.77 -11.09 -9.56
C ALA A 24 -8.43 -9.64 -9.20
N GLY A 25 -7.29 -9.38 -8.55
CA GLY A 25 -6.79 -8.04 -8.25
C GLY A 25 -6.54 -7.22 -9.51
N THR A 26 -5.87 -7.82 -10.51
CA THR A 26 -5.64 -7.18 -11.81
C THR A 26 -6.95 -6.86 -12.53
N CYS A 27 -7.90 -7.80 -12.55
CA CYS A 27 -9.21 -7.58 -13.14
C CYS A 27 -9.95 -6.44 -12.43
N LEU A 28 -9.89 -6.38 -11.10
CA LEU A 28 -10.51 -5.32 -10.30
C LEU A 28 -9.91 -3.95 -10.62
N SER A 29 -8.59 -3.86 -10.77
CA SER A 29 -7.89 -2.63 -11.15
C SER A 29 -8.34 -2.12 -12.54
N LEU A 30 -8.42 -3.01 -13.52
CA LEU A 30 -8.91 -2.67 -14.87
C LEU A 30 -10.38 -2.23 -14.87
N LEU A 31 -11.22 -2.88 -14.05
CA LEU A 31 -12.60 -2.45 -13.86
C LEU A 31 -12.69 -1.06 -13.24
N ALA A 32 -11.87 -0.76 -12.22
CA ALA A 32 -11.83 0.54 -11.59
C ALA A 32 -11.51 1.66 -12.60
N GLN A 33 -10.50 1.43 -13.44
CA GLN A 33 -10.14 2.35 -14.53
C GLN A 33 -11.26 2.53 -15.57
N THR A 34 -12.09 1.50 -15.77
CA THR A 34 -13.15 1.51 -16.77
C THR A 34 -14.43 2.19 -16.27
N VAL A 35 -14.82 1.93 -15.02
CA VAL A 35 -16.12 2.40 -14.48
C VAL A 35 -15.98 3.60 -13.53
N GLY A 36 -14.74 3.97 -13.16
CA GLY A 36 -14.46 5.13 -12.30
C GLY A 36 -15.11 5.00 -10.92
N ASP A 37 -15.78 6.05 -10.47
CA ASP A 37 -16.33 6.18 -9.13
C ASP A 37 -17.33 5.08 -8.74
N ASP A 38 -18.01 4.49 -9.72
CA ASP A 38 -19.02 3.45 -9.45
C ASP A 38 -18.44 2.22 -8.77
N ILE A 39 -17.14 1.93 -8.96
CA ILE A 39 -16.46 0.79 -8.32
C ILE A 39 -16.42 0.92 -6.79
N VAL A 40 -16.35 2.14 -6.28
CA VAL A 40 -16.19 2.44 -4.86
C VAL A 40 -17.37 1.86 -4.07
N THR A 41 -18.59 2.08 -4.53
CA THR A 41 -19.81 1.60 -3.86
C THR A 41 -19.91 0.08 -3.84
N ALA A 42 -19.31 -0.59 -4.82
CA ALA A 42 -19.31 -2.05 -4.92
C ALA A 42 -18.22 -2.71 -4.06
N VAL A 43 -17.09 -2.03 -3.85
CA VAL A 43 -15.90 -2.62 -3.19
C VAL A 43 -15.79 -2.26 -1.72
N ILE A 44 -16.10 -1.02 -1.33
CA ILE A 44 -15.90 -0.56 0.06
C ILE A 44 -16.63 -1.40 1.10
N PRO A 45 -17.88 -1.85 0.92
CA PRO A 45 -18.55 -2.72 1.90
C PRO A 45 -17.78 -4.05 2.16
N PHE A 46 -17.12 -4.60 1.14
CA PHE A 46 -16.28 -5.78 1.30
C PHE A 46 -15.02 -5.45 2.10
N VAL A 47 -14.37 -4.33 1.82
CA VAL A 47 -13.17 -3.87 2.53
C VAL A 47 -13.50 -3.66 4.01
N GLU A 48 -14.53 -2.89 4.33
CA GLU A 48 -14.93 -2.59 5.72
C GLU A 48 -15.29 -3.85 6.51
N GLY A 49 -15.94 -4.82 5.86
CA GLY A 49 -16.35 -6.07 6.50
C GLY A 49 -15.19 -7.04 6.78
N ASN A 50 -14.04 -6.88 6.14
CA ASN A 50 -12.97 -7.89 6.17
C ASN A 50 -11.62 -7.36 6.67
N ILE A 51 -11.33 -6.07 6.54
CA ILE A 51 -10.00 -5.50 6.82
C ILE A 51 -9.52 -5.70 8.27
N LYS A 52 -10.45 -5.80 9.23
CA LYS A 52 -10.17 -6.04 10.66
C LYS A 52 -10.65 -7.41 11.13
N ASN A 53 -10.76 -8.38 10.23
CA ASN A 53 -11.18 -9.72 10.60
C ASN A 53 -10.05 -10.51 11.27
N HIS A 54 -10.19 -10.78 12.57
CA HIS A 54 -9.27 -11.59 13.38
C HIS A 54 -9.99 -12.75 14.08
N THR A 55 -11.05 -13.29 13.47
CA THR A 55 -11.92 -14.30 14.08
C THR A 55 -11.30 -15.69 14.13
N SER A 56 -10.33 -15.98 13.24
CA SER A 56 -9.60 -17.25 13.18
C SER A 56 -8.19 -17.05 12.65
N PRO A 57 -7.28 -18.02 12.81
CA PRO A 57 -5.95 -17.97 12.18
C PRO A 57 -6.02 -17.76 10.66
N GLU A 58 -6.97 -18.40 9.97
CA GLU A 58 -7.15 -18.32 8.53
C GLU A 58 -7.80 -17.01 8.07
N SER A 59 -8.26 -16.16 8.97
CA SER A 59 -8.88 -14.88 8.61
C SER A 59 -7.91 -13.87 7.97
N TRP A 60 -6.61 -14.20 7.90
CA TRP A 60 -5.66 -13.40 7.12
C TRP A 60 -6.03 -13.36 5.63
N HIS A 61 -6.62 -14.41 5.06
CA HIS A 61 -7.11 -14.42 3.68
C HIS A 61 -8.10 -13.28 3.41
N GLN A 62 -9.02 -13.03 4.36
CA GLN A 62 -10.00 -11.97 4.25
C GLN A 62 -9.36 -10.60 4.45
N ARG A 63 -8.42 -10.46 5.40
CA ARG A 63 -7.72 -9.19 5.62
C ARG A 63 -6.87 -8.80 4.40
N GLU A 64 -6.08 -9.75 3.90
CA GLU A 64 -5.26 -9.54 2.70
C GLU A 64 -6.14 -9.18 1.50
N ALA A 65 -7.21 -9.95 1.22
CA ALA A 65 -8.15 -9.68 0.15
C ALA A 65 -8.82 -8.30 0.25
N ALA A 66 -9.11 -7.83 1.47
CA ALA A 66 -9.66 -6.49 1.70
C ALA A 66 -8.65 -5.40 1.35
N VAL A 67 -7.39 -5.58 1.76
CA VAL A 67 -6.29 -4.63 1.43
C VAL A 67 -6.02 -4.64 -0.07
N MET A 68 -5.95 -5.81 -0.70
CA MET A 68 -5.77 -5.96 -2.14
C MET A 68 -6.91 -5.30 -2.92
N ALA A 69 -8.17 -5.52 -2.51
CA ALA A 69 -9.32 -4.89 -3.13
C ALA A 69 -9.26 -3.36 -3.04
N PHE A 70 -8.91 -2.83 -1.87
CA PHE A 70 -8.75 -1.40 -1.67
C PHE A 70 -7.63 -0.83 -2.53
N GLY A 71 -6.44 -1.43 -2.47
CA GLY A 71 -5.29 -1.03 -3.29
C GLY A 71 -5.59 -1.06 -4.79
N SER A 72 -6.35 -2.06 -5.26
CA SER A 72 -6.68 -2.23 -6.68
C SER A 72 -7.58 -1.12 -7.26
N ILE A 73 -8.41 -0.48 -6.43
CA ILE A 73 -9.33 0.57 -6.89
C ILE A 73 -8.82 2.00 -6.73
N LEU A 74 -7.56 2.19 -6.34
CA LEU A 74 -6.99 3.54 -6.13
C LEU A 74 -6.66 4.28 -7.43
N ASP A 75 -6.68 3.60 -8.56
CA ASP A 75 -6.47 4.15 -9.89
C ASP A 75 -7.76 3.96 -10.71
N GLY A 76 -8.37 5.07 -11.11
CA GLY A 76 -9.61 5.09 -11.88
C GLY A 76 -10.66 6.06 -11.32
N PRO A 77 -11.12 5.93 -10.07
CA PRO A 77 -12.02 6.90 -9.44
C PRO A 77 -11.38 8.28 -9.25
N ASP A 78 -12.22 9.32 -9.19
CA ASP A 78 -11.76 10.69 -8.88
C ASP A 78 -11.03 10.70 -7.53
N PRO A 79 -9.80 11.24 -7.44
CA PRO A 79 -9.05 11.37 -6.19
C PRO A 79 -9.85 12.04 -5.06
N LYS A 80 -10.77 12.94 -5.37
CA LYS A 80 -11.64 13.59 -4.36
C LYS A 80 -12.63 12.63 -3.73
N VAL A 81 -13.09 11.62 -4.48
CA VAL A 81 -13.99 10.58 -3.97
C VAL A 81 -13.21 9.65 -3.04
N LEU A 82 -11.95 9.34 -3.39
CA LEU A 82 -11.09 8.45 -2.61
C LEU A 82 -10.46 9.11 -1.38
N ALA A 83 -10.25 10.44 -1.38
CA ALA A 83 -9.48 11.13 -0.33
C ALA A 83 -10.00 10.86 1.08
N GLY A 84 -11.32 10.87 1.29
CA GLY A 84 -11.92 10.58 2.59
C GLY A 84 -11.73 9.12 3.03
N LEU A 85 -11.82 8.18 2.09
CA LEU A 85 -11.61 6.75 2.33
C LEU A 85 -10.14 6.45 2.66
N VAL A 86 -9.22 7.04 1.90
CA VAL A 86 -7.77 6.92 2.14
C VAL A 86 -7.40 7.47 3.51
N ALA A 87 -7.90 8.66 3.88
CA ALA A 87 -7.63 9.25 5.20
C ALA A 87 -8.10 8.35 6.37
N GLN A 88 -9.19 7.61 6.18
CA GLN A 88 -9.69 6.66 7.17
C GLN A 88 -8.92 5.33 7.16
N ALA A 89 -8.47 4.87 5.99
CA ALA A 89 -7.78 3.60 5.84
C ALA A 89 -6.29 3.66 6.25
N LEU A 90 -5.62 4.80 6.06
CA LEU A 90 -4.18 4.97 6.30
C LEU A 90 -3.71 4.46 7.67
N PRO A 91 -4.34 4.82 8.82
CA PRO A 91 -3.89 4.30 10.12
C PRO A 91 -3.96 2.78 10.18
N THR A 92 -5.04 2.18 9.67
CA THR A 92 -5.21 0.71 9.65
C THR A 92 -4.18 0.04 8.74
N LEU A 93 -3.92 0.58 7.55
CA LEU A 93 -2.90 0.04 6.63
C LEU A 93 -1.49 0.10 7.24
N ILE A 94 -1.17 1.19 7.95
CA ILE A 94 0.10 1.34 8.67
C ILE A 94 0.20 0.29 9.80
N GLU A 95 -0.88 0.04 10.55
CA GLU A 95 -0.94 -1.01 11.56
C GLU A 95 -0.75 -2.41 10.95
N MET A 96 -1.31 -2.65 9.75
CA MET A 96 -1.20 -3.94 9.04
C MET A 96 0.24 -4.26 8.57
N MET A 97 1.15 -3.31 8.55
CA MET A 97 2.59 -3.56 8.40
C MET A 97 3.17 -4.38 9.57
N GLN A 98 2.42 -4.53 10.67
CA GLN A 98 2.74 -5.37 11.82
C GLN A 98 1.86 -6.63 11.91
N ASP A 99 1.07 -6.95 10.88
CA ASP A 99 0.24 -8.17 10.87
C ASP A 99 1.13 -9.42 11.05
N PRO A 100 0.70 -10.43 11.83
CA PRO A 100 1.46 -11.67 11.97
C PRO A 100 1.63 -12.44 10.66
N ASN A 101 0.76 -12.21 9.67
CA ASN A 101 0.83 -12.88 8.37
C ASN A 101 1.62 -12.05 7.36
N VAL A 102 2.58 -12.68 6.69
CA VAL A 102 3.48 -12.05 5.72
C VAL A 102 2.75 -11.50 4.50
N HIS A 103 1.71 -12.19 4.00
CA HIS A 103 0.95 -11.74 2.84
C HIS A 103 0.16 -10.47 3.13
N VAL A 104 -0.38 -10.33 4.34
CA VAL A 104 -1.08 -9.10 4.76
C VAL A 104 -0.10 -7.93 4.82
N LYS A 105 1.10 -8.12 5.39
CA LYS A 105 2.14 -7.08 5.43
C LYS A 105 2.57 -6.66 4.03
N ASP A 106 2.79 -7.62 3.16
CA ASP A 106 3.21 -7.39 1.78
C ASP A 106 2.19 -6.55 0.99
N THR A 107 0.93 -6.98 1.02
CA THR A 107 -0.17 -6.26 0.35
C THR A 107 -0.43 -4.88 0.98
N ALA A 108 -0.21 -4.73 2.31
CA ALA A 108 -0.28 -3.43 2.97
C ALA A 108 0.82 -2.49 2.47
N ALA A 109 2.08 -2.96 2.38
CA ALA A 109 3.19 -2.17 1.84
C ALA A 109 2.94 -1.74 0.40
N TRP A 110 2.46 -2.66 -0.45
CA TRP A 110 2.07 -2.36 -1.83
C TRP A 110 0.94 -1.32 -1.90
N THR A 111 -0.10 -1.46 -1.09
CA THR A 111 -1.23 -0.52 -1.06
C THR A 111 -0.80 0.88 -0.60
N LEU A 112 0.09 0.96 0.41
CA LEU A 112 0.68 2.24 0.85
C LEU A 112 1.49 2.90 -0.27
N GLY A 113 2.21 2.11 -1.07
CA GLY A 113 2.92 2.58 -2.26
C GLY A 113 1.97 3.16 -3.30
N ARG A 114 0.85 2.50 -3.57
CA ARG A 114 -0.19 3.01 -4.49
C ARG A 114 -0.85 4.29 -3.99
N ILE A 115 -1.11 4.41 -2.69
CA ILE A 115 -1.62 5.67 -2.10
C ILE A 115 -0.59 6.78 -2.30
N SER A 116 0.69 6.50 -2.10
CA SER A 116 1.77 7.47 -2.29
C SER A 116 1.90 7.93 -3.74
N ASP A 117 1.69 7.02 -4.70
CA ASP A 117 1.76 7.30 -6.13
C ASP A 117 0.55 8.09 -6.65
N PHE A 118 -0.68 7.60 -6.39
CA PHE A 118 -1.88 8.14 -6.99
C PHE A 118 -2.59 9.23 -6.16
N LEU A 119 -2.39 9.24 -4.84
CA LEU A 119 -3.22 10.00 -3.89
C LEU A 119 -2.38 10.72 -2.83
N ILE A 120 -1.21 11.24 -3.23
CA ILE A 120 -0.26 11.90 -2.32
C ILE A 120 -0.92 13.05 -1.52
N ASP A 121 -1.84 13.78 -2.12
CA ASP A 121 -2.58 14.88 -1.50
C ASP A 121 -3.46 14.42 -0.32
N SER A 122 -3.77 13.12 -0.24
CA SER A 122 -4.49 12.52 0.89
C SER A 122 -3.60 12.24 2.09
N ILE A 123 -2.28 12.26 1.90
CA ILE A 123 -1.27 12.07 2.95
C ILE A 123 -0.93 13.42 3.57
N LYS A 124 -1.47 13.69 4.77
CA LYS A 124 -1.14 14.90 5.53
C LYS A 124 0.26 14.75 6.14
N PRO A 125 1.25 15.60 5.74
CA PRO A 125 2.64 15.43 6.18
C PRO A 125 2.81 15.35 7.69
N ASP A 126 2.21 16.28 8.42
CA ASP A 126 2.38 16.36 9.88
C ASP A 126 1.73 15.21 10.67
N VAL A 127 0.74 14.52 10.06
CA VAL A 127 -0.06 13.49 10.74
C VAL A 127 0.32 12.10 10.27
N HIS A 128 0.45 11.91 8.95
CA HIS A 128 0.56 10.59 8.34
C HIS A 128 1.99 10.18 8.03
N LEU A 129 2.88 11.14 7.65
CA LEU A 129 4.25 10.78 7.25
C LEU A 129 5.07 10.15 8.38
N PRO A 130 5.06 10.64 9.65
CA PRO A 130 5.87 10.02 10.68
C PRO A 130 5.56 8.52 10.89
N PRO A 131 4.29 8.10 11.10
CA PRO A 131 3.99 6.69 11.27
C PRO A 131 4.17 5.88 9.96
N LEU A 132 3.87 6.47 8.80
CA LEU A 132 4.04 5.82 7.50
C LEU A 132 5.51 5.51 7.21
N VAL A 133 6.39 6.50 7.31
CA VAL A 133 7.82 6.30 7.08
C VAL A 133 8.40 5.32 8.09
N SER A 134 8.01 5.40 9.36
CA SER A 134 8.46 4.45 10.39
C SER A 134 8.05 3.02 10.06
N ALA A 135 6.82 2.79 9.60
CA ALA A 135 6.33 1.47 9.23
C ALA A 135 7.05 0.92 7.98
N LEU A 136 7.27 1.74 6.96
CA LEU A 136 8.00 1.35 5.76
C LEU A 136 9.47 1.02 6.07
N VAL A 137 10.14 1.84 6.88
CA VAL A 137 11.52 1.59 7.32
C VAL A 137 11.61 0.31 8.15
N PHE A 138 10.65 0.04 9.02
CA PHE A 138 10.59 -1.22 9.76
C PHE A 138 10.43 -2.43 8.80
N GLY A 139 9.60 -2.31 7.78
CA GLY A 139 9.40 -3.33 6.75
C GLY A 139 10.65 -3.63 5.90
N LEU A 140 11.65 -2.73 5.86
CA LEU A 140 12.93 -2.98 5.19
C LEU A 140 13.78 -4.06 5.88
N GLU A 141 13.46 -4.45 7.11
CA GLU A 141 14.14 -5.53 7.84
C GLU A 141 13.44 -6.90 7.71
N ASP A 142 12.30 -6.94 7.04
CA ASP A 142 11.45 -8.13 6.85
C ASP A 142 11.93 -9.03 5.69
N SER A 143 11.06 -9.84 5.12
CA SER A 143 11.32 -10.70 3.96
C SER A 143 11.58 -9.86 2.69
N THR A 144 12.30 -10.43 1.72
CA THR A 144 12.66 -9.78 0.45
C THR A 144 11.47 -9.16 -0.26
N ARG A 145 10.34 -9.81 -0.24
CA ARG A 145 9.08 -9.36 -0.86
C ARG A 145 8.57 -8.06 -0.23
N ILE A 146 8.49 -8.02 1.10
CA ILE A 146 8.06 -6.82 1.84
C ILE A 146 9.09 -5.69 1.65
N VAL A 147 10.38 -6.00 1.68
CA VAL A 147 11.46 -5.03 1.40
C VAL A 147 11.26 -4.37 0.03
N GLY A 148 10.95 -5.15 -1.01
CA GLY A 148 10.70 -4.64 -2.36
C GLY A 148 9.55 -3.62 -2.38
N ASN A 149 8.40 -3.95 -1.79
CA ASN A 149 7.25 -3.06 -1.72
C ASN A 149 7.51 -1.83 -0.83
N CYS A 150 8.26 -1.97 0.28
CA CYS A 150 8.67 -0.82 1.11
C CYS A 150 9.60 0.13 0.35
N CYS A 151 10.59 -0.38 -0.38
CA CYS A 151 11.47 0.44 -1.23
C CYS A 151 10.66 1.18 -2.30
N TRP A 152 9.74 0.49 -2.98
CA TRP A 152 8.87 1.10 -3.97
C TRP A 152 7.98 2.20 -3.38
N SER A 153 7.42 1.97 -2.19
CA SER A 153 6.59 2.95 -1.48
C SER A 153 7.40 4.19 -1.07
N LEU A 154 8.62 3.99 -0.55
CA LEU A 154 9.52 5.10 -0.20
C LEU A 154 9.98 5.88 -1.43
N MET A 155 10.20 5.20 -2.58
CA MET A 155 10.50 5.83 -3.85
C MET A 155 9.35 6.75 -4.29
N ASN A 156 8.10 6.24 -4.29
CA ASN A 156 6.93 7.03 -4.67
C ASN A 156 6.75 8.25 -3.74
N LEU A 157 6.93 8.08 -2.42
CA LEU A 157 6.91 9.22 -1.50
C LEU A 157 7.96 10.27 -1.83
N ALA A 158 9.18 9.83 -2.15
CA ALA A 158 10.27 10.75 -2.50
C ALA A 158 10.01 11.48 -3.81
N GLU A 159 9.46 10.79 -4.80
CA GLU A 159 9.10 11.36 -6.10
C GLU A 159 7.98 12.38 -5.98
N GLN A 160 6.89 12.01 -5.31
CA GLN A 160 5.70 12.85 -5.19
C GLN A 160 5.87 14.05 -4.24
N LEU A 161 6.70 13.92 -3.20
CA LEU A 161 7.00 15.00 -2.25
C LEU A 161 8.28 15.78 -2.62
N GLY A 162 8.92 15.40 -3.72
CA GLY A 162 10.10 16.05 -4.27
C GLY A 162 9.80 17.23 -5.17
N VAL A 163 10.50 17.31 -6.27
CA VAL A 163 10.36 18.40 -7.26
C VAL A 163 9.15 18.14 -8.14
N GLN A 164 8.25 19.10 -8.24
CA GLN A 164 7.02 18.99 -9.03
C GLN A 164 7.17 19.44 -10.50
N GLY A 165 8.35 19.84 -10.95
CA GLY A 165 8.61 20.21 -12.33
C GLY A 165 10.09 20.44 -12.61
N GLU A 166 10.55 20.22 -13.86
CA GLU A 166 11.94 20.41 -14.24
C GLU A 166 12.44 21.86 -14.08
N ASP A 167 11.52 22.84 -14.11
CA ASP A 167 11.80 24.27 -14.00
C ASP A 167 11.47 24.86 -12.63
N ASP A 168 10.89 24.08 -11.72
CA ASP A 168 10.55 24.59 -10.39
C ASP A 168 11.79 24.60 -9.47
N PRO A 169 12.03 25.69 -8.75
CA PRO A 169 13.10 25.71 -7.76
C PRO A 169 12.83 24.67 -6.68
N LEU A 170 13.84 23.88 -6.35
CA LEU A 170 13.77 22.95 -5.22
C LEU A 170 13.24 23.67 -3.98
N PRO A 171 12.21 23.15 -3.32
CA PRO A 171 11.76 23.71 -2.06
C PRO A 171 12.92 23.65 -1.07
N PRO A 172 13.07 24.66 -0.19
CA PRO A 172 14.16 24.71 0.78
C PRO A 172 14.18 23.50 1.72
N THR A 173 13.02 22.87 1.93
CA THR A 173 12.89 21.62 2.69
C THR A 173 11.71 20.80 2.12
N SER A 174 11.92 19.50 1.88
CA SER A 174 10.84 18.56 1.60
C SER A 174 10.18 18.10 2.91
N PRO A 175 8.89 17.73 2.90
CA PRO A 175 8.25 17.04 4.04
C PRO A 175 8.99 15.77 4.51
N LEU A 176 9.79 15.16 3.63
CA LEU A 176 10.64 14.01 3.97
C LEU A 176 11.97 14.37 4.63
N SER A 177 12.38 15.65 4.61
CA SER A 177 13.67 16.07 5.15
C SER A 177 13.92 15.63 6.61
N PRO A 178 12.92 15.64 7.52
CA PRO A 178 13.11 15.15 8.89
C PRO A 178 13.44 13.65 8.99
N PHE A 179 13.10 12.87 7.97
CA PHE A 179 13.25 11.40 7.95
C PHE A 179 14.47 10.94 7.13
N TYR A 180 15.15 11.87 6.45
CA TYR A 180 16.21 11.56 5.49
C TYR A 180 17.29 10.63 6.05
N GLU A 181 17.90 10.99 7.17
CA GLU A 181 18.96 10.18 7.77
C GLU A 181 18.50 8.76 8.13
N HIS A 182 17.28 8.66 8.65
CA HIS A 182 16.69 7.39 9.05
C HIS A 182 16.42 6.48 7.85
N VAL A 183 15.83 7.02 6.78
CA VAL A 183 15.53 6.30 5.55
C VAL A 183 16.82 5.86 4.84
N VAL A 184 17.78 6.77 4.64
CA VAL A 184 19.04 6.45 3.96
C VAL A 184 19.84 5.40 4.72
N SER A 185 19.94 5.53 6.04
CA SER A 185 20.66 4.54 6.87
C SER A 185 20.00 3.16 6.80
N ALA A 186 18.66 3.09 6.73
CA ALA A 186 17.96 1.82 6.57
C ALA A 186 18.19 1.21 5.18
N LEU A 187 18.12 2.00 4.12
CA LEU A 187 18.38 1.53 2.76
C LEU A 187 19.83 1.05 2.57
N MET A 188 20.80 1.71 3.21
CA MET A 188 22.20 1.25 3.19
C MET A 188 22.33 -0.14 3.85
N ARG A 189 21.67 -0.37 5.00
CA ARG A 189 21.66 -1.70 5.64
C ARG A 189 21.05 -2.78 4.74
N VAL A 190 19.96 -2.45 4.03
CA VAL A 190 19.35 -3.36 3.05
C VAL A 190 20.36 -3.72 1.96
N THR A 191 21.06 -2.73 1.42
CA THR A 191 22.09 -2.96 0.38
C THR A 191 23.20 -3.89 0.88
N GLU A 192 23.66 -3.71 2.13
CA GLU A 192 24.67 -4.58 2.74
C GLU A 192 24.16 -6.02 2.98
N LYS A 193 22.87 -6.17 3.28
CA LYS A 193 22.24 -7.49 3.52
C LYS A 193 22.10 -8.32 2.24
N TYR A 194 21.91 -7.66 1.08
CA TYR A 194 21.64 -8.32 -0.20
C TYR A 194 22.78 -8.18 -1.23
N ALA A 195 23.94 -7.63 -0.84
CA ALA A 195 25.15 -7.59 -1.64
C ALA A 195 25.92 -8.94 -1.53
#